data_45505c1fb159b9b9d238ce23290725da
#
_entry.id   45505c1fb159b9b9d238ce23290725da
#
_cell.length_a   1.000
_cell.length_b   1.000
_cell.length_c   1.000
_cell.angle_alpha   90.00
_cell.angle_beta   90.00
_cell.angle_gamma   90.00
#
_symmetry.space_group_name_H-M   'P 1'
#
loop_
_entity.id
_entity.type
_entity.pdbx_description
1 polymer ?
#
loop_
_entity_poly.entity_id
_entity_poly.type
_entity_poly.pdbx_seq_one_letter_code
_entity_poly.pdbx_strand_id
1 'polypeptide(L)'
;MEMKDFREMPYARPDLEEYGKQARKAARRLREANSYAEAREACFEQQRLENEIGTLYAIASVRNTIDTRDAFYEEEIRYLQEGLARMTPIEKEAMEALAGSPFRKDFEKEFGAQLLKETDTSLKTTDERLIPDRIREGELCQAYQKETALAVIPFRGVECNFYGLLKHMESTDRMERKEAFRAWAELYARISPKLDAQYDELVQLRTRMANTLGFPSYPEMAYLQRGHYDYTQADTAAFRKQIREIVTPAVAELRERQRVRLGLDRLCYYDEALLFAEGNANPEGTTEELVAKAQQMYQEMSAETGEFFNFMVKYHLFDLETRPGKRMGGYMTSFADYQAPFIFSNFNGTSADVDVLTHEAGHAFQGYLAMRSIPVSALTGSTAEINETHSMSMEHFAYP
;
A
#
# COMPACT_ATOMS: atom_id res chain seq x y z
N MET A 1 -20.75 2.76 9.65
CA MET A 1 -21.08 1.48 10.37
C MET A 1 -20.61 1.53 11.81
N GLU A 2 -21.18 0.71 12.70
CA GLU A 2 -20.64 0.53 14.06
C GLU A 2 -19.29 -0.21 13.98
N MET A 3 -18.28 0.32 14.67
CA MET A 3 -16.93 -0.25 14.65
C MET A 3 -16.89 -1.61 15.35
N LYS A 4 -16.25 -2.59 14.71
CA LYS A 4 -16.06 -3.96 15.18
C LYS A 4 -14.58 -4.33 15.24
N ASP A 5 -14.26 -5.33 16.04
CA ASP A 5 -12.97 -6.03 15.95
C ASP A 5 -12.76 -6.50 14.50
N PHE A 6 -11.54 -6.33 13.94
CA PHE A 6 -11.26 -6.73 12.56
C PHE A 6 -11.58 -8.21 12.30
N ARG A 7 -11.34 -9.06 13.29
CA ARG A 7 -11.62 -10.51 13.19
C ARG A 7 -13.10 -10.83 13.03
N GLU A 8 -13.98 -9.93 13.53
CA GLU A 8 -15.43 -10.05 13.51
C GLU A 8 -16.10 -9.18 12.41
N MET A 9 -15.30 -8.41 11.66
CA MET A 9 -15.86 -7.62 10.56
C MET A 9 -16.54 -8.53 9.55
N PRO A 10 -17.84 -8.33 9.26
CA PRO A 10 -18.55 -9.18 8.31
C PRO A 10 -18.01 -8.96 6.91
N TYR A 11 -17.90 -10.04 6.17
CA TYR A 11 -17.69 -10.02 4.73
C TYR A 11 -18.80 -10.81 4.04
N ALA A 12 -19.37 -10.22 3.03
CA ALA A 12 -20.28 -10.89 2.10
C ALA A 12 -19.91 -10.45 0.69
N ARG A 13 -19.95 -11.38 -0.26
CA ARG A 13 -19.71 -11.06 -1.68
C ARG A 13 -20.72 -10.01 -2.13
N PRO A 14 -20.29 -8.82 -2.59
CA PRO A 14 -21.22 -7.80 -3.05
C PRO A 14 -21.90 -8.18 -4.36
N ASP A 15 -23.13 -7.73 -4.52
CA ASP A 15 -23.84 -7.77 -5.79
C ASP A 15 -23.38 -6.59 -6.67
N LEU A 16 -22.38 -6.84 -7.53
CA LEU A 16 -21.82 -5.82 -8.41
C LEU A 16 -22.79 -5.35 -9.50
N GLU A 17 -23.80 -6.17 -9.87
CA GLU A 17 -24.83 -5.75 -10.81
C GLU A 17 -25.75 -4.69 -10.17
N GLU A 18 -26.19 -4.95 -8.93
CA GLU A 18 -26.99 -3.99 -8.17
C GLU A 18 -26.20 -2.72 -7.86
N TYR A 19 -24.93 -2.85 -7.44
CA TYR A 19 -24.01 -1.71 -7.30
C TYR A 19 -23.97 -0.86 -8.57
N GLY A 20 -23.74 -1.46 -9.72
CA GLY A 20 -23.69 -0.75 -11.00
C GLY A 20 -24.99 -0.02 -11.36
N LYS A 21 -26.17 -0.61 -11.03
CA LYS A 21 -27.46 0.06 -11.21
C LYS A 21 -27.60 1.30 -10.34
N GLN A 22 -27.20 1.19 -9.06
CA GLN A 22 -27.27 2.30 -8.10
C GLN A 22 -26.27 3.41 -8.46
N ALA A 23 -25.03 3.08 -8.83
CA ALA A 23 -24.02 4.03 -9.25
C ALA A 23 -24.44 4.79 -10.51
N ARG A 24 -24.99 4.13 -11.52
CA ARG A 24 -25.58 4.83 -12.69
C ARG A 24 -26.72 5.76 -12.32
N LYS A 25 -27.56 5.36 -11.37
CA LYS A 25 -28.66 6.20 -10.89
C LYS A 25 -28.10 7.46 -10.22
N ALA A 26 -27.08 7.34 -9.38
CA ALA A 26 -26.43 8.47 -8.73
C ALA A 26 -25.76 9.40 -9.76
N ALA A 27 -25.02 8.87 -10.73
CA ALA A 27 -24.41 9.64 -11.82
C ALA A 27 -25.46 10.40 -12.65
N ARG A 28 -26.61 9.77 -12.94
CA ARG A 28 -27.74 10.44 -13.64
C ARG A 28 -28.31 11.57 -12.79
N ARG A 29 -28.57 11.35 -11.49
CA ARG A 29 -29.06 12.40 -10.58
C ARG A 29 -28.10 13.58 -10.53
N LEU A 30 -26.78 13.33 -10.51
CA LEU A 30 -25.76 14.38 -10.54
C LEU A 30 -25.83 15.20 -11.84
N ARG A 31 -26.00 14.54 -12.98
CA ARG A 31 -26.10 15.17 -14.31
C ARG A 31 -27.38 15.99 -14.48
N GLU A 32 -28.50 15.51 -13.93
CA GLU A 32 -29.83 16.10 -14.06
C GLU A 32 -30.18 17.07 -12.92
N ALA A 33 -29.27 17.32 -11.98
CA ALA A 33 -29.49 18.17 -10.83
C ALA A 33 -29.83 19.62 -11.25
N ASN A 34 -30.85 20.22 -10.59
CA ASN A 34 -31.30 21.56 -10.84
C ASN A 34 -30.77 22.59 -9.81
N SER A 35 -30.08 22.08 -8.77
CA SER A 35 -29.44 22.88 -7.73
C SER A 35 -28.14 22.25 -7.27
N TYR A 36 -27.25 23.06 -6.70
CA TYR A 36 -26.02 22.55 -6.11
C TYR A 36 -26.30 21.53 -4.99
N ALA A 37 -27.33 21.76 -4.18
CA ALA A 37 -27.71 20.85 -3.11
C ALA A 37 -28.07 19.46 -3.65
N GLU A 38 -28.83 19.37 -4.75
CA GLU A 38 -29.16 18.10 -5.40
C GLU A 38 -27.91 17.44 -6.02
N ALA A 39 -27.04 18.22 -6.67
CA ALA A 39 -25.79 17.72 -7.25
C ALA A 39 -24.86 17.18 -6.17
N ARG A 40 -24.73 17.90 -5.07
CA ARG A 40 -23.93 17.51 -3.91
C ARG A 40 -24.45 16.21 -3.27
N GLU A 41 -25.76 16.10 -3.06
CA GLU A 41 -26.36 14.87 -2.52
C GLU A 41 -26.08 13.66 -3.42
N ALA A 42 -26.22 13.80 -4.74
CA ALA A 42 -25.95 12.73 -5.69
C ALA A 42 -24.46 12.33 -5.70
N CYS A 43 -23.54 13.30 -5.56
CA CYS A 43 -22.10 13.04 -5.44
C CYS A 43 -21.79 12.23 -4.16
N PHE A 44 -22.38 12.57 -3.03
CA PHE A 44 -22.21 11.81 -1.78
C PHE A 44 -22.93 10.45 -1.79
N GLU A 45 -24.01 10.29 -2.54
CA GLU A 45 -24.62 8.97 -2.79
C GLU A 45 -23.64 8.08 -3.55
N GLN A 46 -22.99 8.59 -4.60
CA GLN A 46 -21.96 7.88 -5.34
C GLN A 46 -20.78 7.48 -4.43
N GLN A 47 -20.24 8.42 -3.65
CA GLN A 47 -19.15 8.15 -2.70
C GLN A 47 -19.54 7.07 -1.67
N ARG A 48 -20.77 7.08 -1.16
CA ARG A 48 -21.21 6.07 -0.20
C ARG A 48 -21.18 4.66 -0.80
N LEU A 49 -21.61 4.51 -2.06
CA LEU A 49 -21.56 3.24 -2.78
C LEU A 49 -20.11 2.78 -3.01
N GLU A 50 -19.22 3.71 -3.37
CA GLU A 50 -17.79 3.44 -3.55
C GLU A 50 -17.12 3.02 -2.23
N ASN A 51 -17.44 3.68 -1.12
CA ASN A 51 -16.93 3.34 0.20
C ASN A 51 -17.38 1.95 0.65
N GLU A 52 -18.64 1.59 0.40
CA GLU A 52 -19.18 0.26 0.74
C GLU A 52 -18.44 -0.86 -0.01
N ILE A 53 -18.29 -0.73 -1.33
CA ILE A 53 -17.54 -1.70 -2.14
C ILE A 53 -16.06 -1.68 -1.77
N GLY A 54 -15.46 -0.51 -1.59
CA GLY A 54 -14.06 -0.35 -1.18
C GLY A 54 -13.77 -0.99 0.18
N THR A 55 -14.70 -0.88 1.13
CA THR A 55 -14.58 -1.55 2.45
C THR A 55 -14.61 -3.07 2.32
N LEU A 56 -15.53 -3.62 1.54
CA LEU A 56 -15.59 -5.07 1.29
C LEU A 56 -14.34 -5.56 0.56
N TYR A 57 -13.88 -4.83 -0.46
CA TYR A 57 -12.63 -5.14 -1.16
C TYR A 57 -11.44 -5.13 -0.19
N ALA A 58 -11.32 -4.13 0.66
CA ALA A 58 -10.22 -4.02 1.63
C ALA A 58 -10.24 -5.17 2.63
N ILE A 59 -11.41 -5.56 3.17
CA ILE A 59 -11.55 -6.70 4.09
C ILE A 59 -11.11 -8.00 3.40
N ALA A 60 -11.59 -8.27 2.18
CA ALA A 60 -11.21 -9.47 1.43
C ALA A 60 -9.71 -9.46 1.11
N SER A 61 -9.16 -8.31 0.70
CA SER A 61 -7.75 -8.14 0.37
C SER A 61 -6.85 -8.38 1.59
N VAL A 62 -7.15 -7.79 2.74
CA VAL A 62 -6.39 -8.01 3.98
C VAL A 62 -6.40 -9.50 4.33
N ARG A 63 -7.56 -10.15 4.34
CA ARG A 63 -7.67 -11.58 4.68
C ARG A 63 -6.94 -12.48 3.70
N ASN A 64 -6.97 -12.17 2.41
CA ASN A 64 -6.19 -12.89 1.40
C ASN A 64 -4.68 -12.68 1.59
N THR A 65 -4.22 -11.48 1.93
CA THR A 65 -2.79 -11.22 2.17
C THR A 65 -2.28 -11.82 3.48
N ILE A 66 -3.14 -11.98 4.48
CA ILE A 66 -2.85 -12.68 5.75
C ILE A 66 -2.58 -14.17 5.49
N ASP A 67 -3.32 -14.81 4.61
CA ASP A 67 -3.05 -16.18 4.13
C ASP A 67 -3.42 -16.32 2.64
N THR A 68 -2.42 -16.26 1.78
CA THR A 68 -2.58 -16.40 0.33
C THR A 68 -2.98 -17.81 -0.12
N ARG A 69 -3.08 -18.77 0.82
CA ARG A 69 -3.56 -20.15 0.57
C ARG A 69 -5.07 -20.29 0.79
N ASP A 70 -5.72 -19.27 1.36
CA ASP A 70 -7.16 -19.26 1.56
C ASP A 70 -7.87 -19.14 0.20
N ALA A 71 -8.40 -20.24 -0.29
CA ALA A 71 -9.06 -20.33 -1.59
C ALA A 71 -10.33 -19.49 -1.66
N PHE A 72 -11.02 -19.25 -0.53
CA PHE A 72 -12.21 -18.40 -0.50
C PHE A 72 -11.82 -16.94 -0.80
N TYR A 73 -10.88 -16.38 -0.05
CA TYR A 73 -10.46 -14.98 -0.29
C TYR A 73 -9.68 -14.80 -1.58
N GLU A 74 -8.98 -15.81 -2.09
CA GLU A 74 -8.38 -15.78 -3.43
C GLU A 74 -9.47 -15.63 -4.51
N GLU A 75 -10.55 -16.38 -4.42
CA GLU A 75 -11.69 -16.28 -5.35
C GLU A 75 -12.43 -14.95 -5.20
N GLU A 76 -12.62 -14.45 -3.97
CA GLU A 76 -13.29 -13.17 -3.72
C GLU A 76 -12.50 -12.00 -4.31
N ILE A 77 -11.16 -12.00 -4.17
CA ILE A 77 -10.32 -10.96 -4.79
C ILE A 77 -10.41 -11.02 -6.31
N ARG A 78 -10.36 -12.21 -6.89
CA ARG A 78 -10.54 -12.37 -8.34
C ARG A 78 -11.89 -11.83 -8.82
N TYR A 79 -12.98 -12.22 -8.15
CA TYR A 79 -14.33 -11.73 -8.44
C TYR A 79 -14.43 -10.20 -8.38
N LEU A 80 -13.88 -9.61 -7.32
CA LEU A 80 -13.92 -8.17 -7.13
C LEU A 80 -13.06 -7.42 -8.17
N GLN A 81 -11.84 -7.89 -8.44
CA GLN A 81 -10.96 -7.27 -9.43
C GLN A 81 -11.55 -7.30 -10.83
N GLU A 82 -12.05 -8.46 -11.27
CA GLU A 82 -12.71 -8.59 -12.57
C GLU A 82 -13.98 -7.75 -12.64
N GLY A 83 -14.82 -7.82 -11.61
CA GLY A 83 -16.09 -7.13 -11.56
C GLY A 83 -15.91 -5.62 -11.55
N LEU A 84 -15.01 -5.08 -10.73
CA LEU A 84 -14.72 -3.64 -10.69
C LEU A 84 -14.09 -3.15 -11.99
N ALA A 85 -13.18 -3.92 -12.60
CA ALA A 85 -12.68 -3.56 -13.93
C ALA A 85 -13.82 -3.43 -14.96
N ARG A 86 -14.83 -4.30 -14.91
CA ARG A 86 -16.02 -4.23 -15.79
C ARG A 86 -16.95 -3.05 -15.47
N MET A 87 -16.81 -2.43 -14.26
CA MET A 87 -17.56 -1.21 -13.89
C MET A 87 -16.95 0.07 -14.44
N THR A 88 -15.77 0.03 -15.10
CA THR A 88 -15.10 1.20 -15.72
C THR A 88 -16.04 2.14 -16.49
N PRO A 89 -17.01 1.67 -17.34
CA PRO A 89 -17.93 2.59 -18.00
C PRO A 89 -18.83 3.36 -17.04
N ILE A 90 -19.22 2.75 -15.91
CA ILE A 90 -20.07 3.38 -14.90
C ILE A 90 -19.30 4.42 -14.11
N GLU A 91 -18.08 4.09 -13.71
CA GLU A 91 -17.15 5.04 -13.05
C GLU A 91 -16.89 6.25 -13.94
N LYS A 92 -16.68 6.01 -15.22
CA LYS A 92 -16.50 7.08 -16.21
C LYS A 92 -17.73 7.97 -16.34
N GLU A 93 -18.95 7.38 -16.38
CA GLU A 93 -20.22 8.13 -16.38
C GLU A 93 -20.34 9.06 -15.15
N ALA A 94 -19.92 8.60 -13.97
CA ALA A 94 -19.96 9.39 -12.73
C ALA A 94 -18.94 10.55 -12.78
N MET A 95 -17.71 10.27 -13.22
CA MET A 95 -16.66 11.30 -13.40
C MET A 95 -17.08 12.34 -14.45
N GLU A 96 -17.66 11.94 -15.58
CA GLU A 96 -18.18 12.84 -16.61
C GLU A 96 -19.34 13.72 -16.07
N ALA A 97 -20.20 13.15 -15.23
CA ALA A 97 -21.29 13.91 -14.60
C ALA A 97 -20.75 14.99 -13.67
N LEU A 98 -19.71 14.71 -12.89
CA LEU A 98 -19.06 15.69 -12.01
C LEU A 98 -18.29 16.74 -12.81
N ALA A 99 -17.46 16.32 -13.76
CA ALA A 99 -16.65 17.19 -14.61
C ALA A 99 -17.50 18.15 -15.44
N GLY A 100 -18.63 17.67 -15.97
CA GLY A 100 -19.58 18.44 -16.78
C GLY A 100 -20.68 19.15 -15.99
N SER A 101 -20.68 19.07 -14.66
CA SER A 101 -21.73 19.65 -13.83
C SER A 101 -21.81 21.17 -13.99
N PRO A 102 -23.01 21.75 -14.13
CA PRO A 102 -23.16 23.20 -14.11
C PRO A 102 -22.77 23.82 -12.75
N PHE A 103 -22.69 23.01 -11.70
CA PHE A 103 -22.29 23.40 -10.35
C PHE A 103 -20.81 23.14 -10.05
N ARG A 104 -19.98 22.90 -11.09
CA ARG A 104 -18.55 22.64 -10.95
C ARG A 104 -17.82 23.68 -10.08
N LYS A 105 -18.16 24.97 -10.23
CA LYS A 105 -17.56 26.05 -9.43
C LYS A 105 -17.98 26.01 -7.95
N ASP A 106 -19.18 25.51 -7.67
CA ASP A 106 -19.65 25.35 -6.29
C ASP A 106 -18.92 24.19 -5.60
N PHE A 107 -18.67 23.07 -6.32
CA PHE A 107 -17.82 21.98 -5.86
C PHE A 107 -16.39 22.47 -5.59
N GLU A 108 -15.79 23.24 -6.51
CA GLU A 108 -14.47 23.83 -6.32
C GLU A 108 -14.40 24.74 -5.10
N LYS A 109 -15.43 25.56 -4.90
CA LYS A 109 -15.52 26.48 -3.75
C LYS A 109 -15.64 25.73 -2.42
N GLU A 110 -16.39 24.62 -2.37
CA GLU A 110 -16.62 23.85 -1.13
C GLU A 110 -15.46 22.91 -0.82
N PHE A 111 -14.92 22.20 -1.82
CA PHE A 111 -13.96 21.09 -1.63
C PHE A 111 -12.55 21.38 -2.17
N GLY A 112 -12.35 22.55 -2.80
CA GLY A 112 -11.09 22.91 -3.41
C GLY A 112 -10.93 22.40 -4.85
N ALA A 113 -9.94 22.96 -5.55
CA ALA A 113 -9.67 22.65 -6.97
C ALA A 113 -9.16 21.22 -7.19
N GLN A 114 -8.60 20.58 -6.15
CA GLN A 114 -7.97 19.27 -6.25
C GLN A 114 -8.97 18.18 -6.68
N LEU A 115 -10.18 18.16 -6.12
CA LEU A 115 -11.23 17.22 -6.50
C LEU A 115 -11.48 17.20 -8.02
N LEU A 116 -11.59 18.39 -8.60
CA LEU A 116 -11.87 18.52 -10.04
C LEU A 116 -10.65 18.19 -10.90
N LYS A 117 -9.45 18.53 -10.41
CA LYS A 117 -8.20 18.18 -11.08
C LYS A 117 -8.01 16.66 -11.14
N GLU A 118 -8.31 15.96 -10.04
CA GLU A 118 -8.29 14.49 -9.98
C GLU A 118 -9.33 13.88 -10.92
N THR A 119 -10.57 14.38 -10.89
CA THR A 119 -11.65 13.92 -11.78
C THR A 119 -11.26 14.08 -13.27
N ASP A 120 -10.80 15.27 -13.67
CA ASP A 120 -10.39 15.53 -15.04
C ASP A 120 -9.20 14.68 -15.49
N THR A 121 -8.30 14.34 -14.57
CA THR A 121 -7.12 13.54 -14.85
C THR A 121 -7.47 12.05 -14.93
N SER A 122 -8.33 11.57 -14.05
CA SER A 122 -8.83 10.20 -14.06
C SER A 122 -9.58 9.89 -15.35
N LEU A 123 -10.36 10.84 -15.87
CA LEU A 123 -11.03 10.70 -17.19
C LEU A 123 -10.06 10.45 -18.34
N LYS A 124 -8.82 10.99 -18.27
CA LYS A 124 -7.80 10.76 -19.32
C LYS A 124 -7.20 9.36 -19.29
N THR A 125 -7.25 8.70 -18.14
CA THR A 125 -6.63 7.39 -17.89
C THR A 125 -7.65 6.27 -17.69
N THR A 126 -8.95 6.57 -17.82
CA THR A 126 -10.06 5.63 -17.63
C THR A 126 -10.80 5.41 -18.95
N ASP A 127 -10.75 4.17 -19.45
CA ASP A 127 -11.43 3.81 -20.72
C ASP A 127 -11.79 2.32 -20.72
N GLU A 128 -12.97 1.99 -21.25
CA GLU A 128 -13.46 0.61 -21.35
C GLU A 128 -12.59 -0.32 -22.18
N ARG A 129 -11.83 0.23 -23.14
CA ARG A 129 -10.88 -0.53 -23.96
C ARG A 129 -9.75 -1.15 -23.12
N LEU A 130 -9.51 -0.64 -21.92
CA LEU A 130 -8.50 -1.15 -21.00
C LEU A 130 -9.01 -2.28 -20.09
N ILE A 131 -10.30 -2.61 -20.11
CA ILE A 131 -10.88 -3.62 -19.20
C ILE A 131 -10.15 -4.97 -19.27
N PRO A 132 -9.89 -5.56 -20.45
CA PRO A 132 -9.18 -6.84 -20.51
C PRO A 132 -7.77 -6.75 -19.94
N ASP A 133 -7.08 -5.65 -20.21
CA ASP A 133 -5.70 -5.42 -19.74
C ASP A 133 -5.66 -5.20 -18.22
N ARG A 134 -6.62 -4.48 -17.64
CA ARG A 134 -6.74 -4.30 -16.18
C ARG A 134 -7.04 -5.61 -15.45
N ILE A 135 -7.92 -6.46 -16.00
CA ILE A 135 -8.18 -7.79 -15.44
C ILE A 135 -6.88 -8.59 -15.44
N ARG A 136 -6.17 -8.64 -16.57
CA ARG A 136 -4.93 -9.38 -16.69
C ARG A 136 -3.83 -8.83 -15.76
N GLU A 137 -3.74 -7.52 -15.60
CA GLU A 137 -2.82 -6.88 -14.64
C GLU A 137 -3.10 -7.35 -13.21
N GLY A 138 -4.37 -7.39 -12.81
CA GLY A 138 -4.78 -7.89 -11.50
C GLY A 138 -4.38 -9.34 -11.26
N GLU A 139 -4.62 -10.23 -12.24
CA GLU A 139 -4.18 -11.63 -12.18
C GLU A 139 -2.67 -11.79 -12.01
N LEU A 140 -1.87 -11.02 -12.76
CA LEU A 140 -0.41 -11.06 -12.67
C LEU A 140 0.09 -10.56 -11.31
N CYS A 141 -0.49 -9.49 -10.79
CA CYS A 141 -0.16 -8.96 -9.47
C CYS A 141 -0.52 -9.95 -8.35
N GLN A 142 -1.66 -10.62 -8.45
CA GLN A 142 -2.07 -11.65 -7.48
C GLN A 142 -1.15 -12.87 -7.56
N ALA A 143 -0.80 -13.32 -8.76
CA ALA A 143 0.13 -14.44 -8.97
C ALA A 143 1.52 -14.13 -8.38
N TYR A 144 2.04 -12.91 -8.58
CA TYR A 144 3.30 -12.46 -7.98
C TYR A 144 3.25 -12.51 -6.45
N GLN A 145 2.18 -12.00 -5.84
CA GLN A 145 2.01 -12.00 -4.38
C GLN A 145 1.98 -13.42 -3.82
N LYS A 146 1.26 -14.32 -4.47
CA LYS A 146 1.15 -15.74 -4.07
C LYS A 146 2.47 -16.48 -4.23
N GLU A 147 3.15 -16.32 -5.36
CA GLU A 147 4.44 -16.97 -5.62
C GLU A 147 5.50 -16.59 -4.58
N THR A 148 5.60 -15.31 -4.25
CA THR A 148 6.56 -14.81 -3.26
C THR A 148 6.18 -15.20 -1.82
N ALA A 149 4.88 -15.23 -1.49
CA ALA A 149 4.39 -15.63 -0.17
C ALA A 149 4.61 -17.11 0.14
N LEU A 150 4.54 -17.97 -0.89
CA LEU A 150 4.73 -19.43 -0.77
C LEU A 150 6.19 -19.86 -0.88
N ALA A 151 7.10 -18.95 -1.22
CA ALA A 151 8.50 -19.26 -1.37
C ALA A 151 9.15 -19.55 0.00
N VAL A 152 9.57 -20.78 0.22
CA VAL A 152 10.21 -21.23 1.46
C VAL A 152 11.42 -22.13 1.17
N ILE A 153 12.34 -22.17 2.11
CA ILE A 153 13.55 -22.99 2.06
C ILE A 153 13.90 -23.51 3.45
N PRO A 154 14.31 -24.78 3.60
CA PRO A 154 14.87 -25.27 4.86
C PRO A 154 16.19 -24.55 5.18
N PHE A 155 16.29 -23.96 6.37
CA PHE A 155 17.51 -23.34 6.84
C PHE A 155 17.71 -23.64 8.33
N ARG A 156 18.85 -24.27 8.68
CA ARG A 156 19.21 -24.64 10.07
C ARG A 156 18.10 -25.40 10.84
N GLY A 157 17.37 -26.27 10.14
CA GLY A 157 16.33 -27.13 10.74
C GLY A 157 14.94 -26.46 10.87
N VAL A 158 14.80 -25.24 10.36
CA VAL A 158 13.53 -24.50 10.30
C VAL A 158 13.19 -24.19 8.85
N GLU A 159 11.91 -24.22 8.50
CA GLU A 159 11.44 -23.72 7.22
C GLU A 159 11.34 -22.19 7.28
N CYS A 160 12.14 -21.50 6.44
CA CYS A 160 12.22 -20.06 6.38
C CYS A 160 11.60 -19.53 5.08
N ASN A 161 10.82 -18.48 5.18
CA ASN A 161 10.50 -17.56 4.08
C ASN A 161 11.61 -16.51 3.96
N PHE A 162 11.43 -15.51 3.08
CA PHE A 162 12.39 -14.43 2.92
C PHE A 162 12.68 -13.67 4.23
N TYR A 163 11.68 -13.36 5.04
CA TYR A 163 11.84 -12.65 6.31
C TYR A 163 12.53 -13.48 7.40
N GLY A 164 12.23 -14.78 7.43
CA GLY A 164 12.95 -15.69 8.32
C GLY A 164 14.44 -15.75 8.04
N LEU A 165 14.85 -15.67 6.75
CA LEU A 165 16.26 -15.62 6.37
C LEU A 165 16.93 -14.27 6.71
N LEU A 166 16.22 -13.15 6.60
CA LEU A 166 16.77 -11.82 6.96
C LEU A 166 17.24 -11.77 8.40
N LYS A 167 16.50 -12.37 9.33
CA LYS A 167 16.92 -12.47 10.74
C LYS A 167 18.31 -13.12 10.88
N HIS A 168 18.60 -14.17 10.13
CA HIS A 168 19.90 -14.85 10.13
C HIS A 168 21.02 -14.03 9.47
N MET A 169 20.66 -13.05 8.63
CA MET A 169 21.62 -12.11 8.04
C MET A 169 22.13 -11.07 9.04
N GLU A 170 21.51 -10.94 10.22
CA GLU A 170 21.98 -10.09 11.32
C GLU A 170 22.80 -10.86 12.36
N SER A 171 23.04 -12.17 12.17
CA SER A 171 23.84 -12.99 13.08
C SER A 171 25.27 -12.42 13.24
N THR A 172 25.84 -12.49 14.44
CA THR A 172 27.25 -12.17 14.68
C THR A 172 28.21 -13.18 14.04
N ASP A 173 27.75 -14.41 13.77
CA ASP A 173 28.49 -15.42 12.99
C ASP A 173 28.47 -15.08 11.49
N ARG A 174 29.63 -14.68 10.96
CA ARG A 174 29.77 -14.32 9.55
C ARG A 174 29.44 -15.47 8.58
N MET A 175 29.69 -16.70 8.99
CA MET A 175 29.37 -17.87 8.14
C MET A 175 27.87 -18.06 8.06
N GLU A 176 27.15 -17.89 9.18
CA GLU A 176 25.69 -17.93 9.20
C GLU A 176 25.08 -16.85 8.30
N ARG A 177 25.54 -15.61 8.38
CA ARG A 177 25.09 -14.54 7.47
C ARG A 177 25.28 -14.91 6.00
N LYS A 178 26.45 -15.42 5.66
CA LYS A 178 26.79 -15.86 4.28
C LYS A 178 25.90 -17.00 3.80
N GLU A 179 25.63 -17.98 4.67
CA GLU A 179 24.75 -19.11 4.36
C GLU A 179 23.29 -18.64 4.19
N ALA A 180 22.81 -17.75 5.09
CA ALA A 180 21.48 -17.18 4.99
C ALA A 180 21.28 -16.38 3.70
N PHE A 181 22.27 -15.55 3.34
CA PHE A 181 22.23 -14.81 2.08
C PHE A 181 22.22 -15.73 0.86
N ARG A 182 22.99 -16.83 0.89
CA ARG A 182 22.96 -17.82 -0.19
C ARG A 182 21.61 -18.52 -0.31
N ALA A 183 21.03 -18.91 0.83
CA ALA A 183 19.70 -19.51 0.85
C ALA A 183 18.63 -18.54 0.33
N TRP A 184 18.72 -17.26 0.71
CA TRP A 184 17.85 -16.19 0.21
C TRP A 184 18.00 -15.98 -1.31
N ALA A 185 19.24 -15.93 -1.82
CA ALA A 185 19.49 -15.84 -3.25
C ALA A 185 19.02 -17.09 -4.01
N GLU A 186 19.19 -18.29 -3.44
CA GLU A 186 18.68 -19.54 -4.00
C GLU A 186 17.15 -19.55 -4.06
N LEU A 187 16.48 -19.04 -3.02
CA LEU A 187 15.03 -18.94 -2.99
C LEU A 187 14.51 -18.04 -4.13
N TYR A 188 15.14 -16.88 -4.34
CA TYR A 188 14.82 -16.06 -5.52
C TYR A 188 15.14 -16.74 -6.83
N ALA A 189 16.29 -17.40 -6.94
CA ALA A 189 16.67 -18.10 -8.17
C ALA A 189 15.67 -19.20 -8.58
N ARG A 190 15.00 -19.84 -7.61
CA ARG A 190 13.96 -20.84 -7.88
C ARG A 190 12.70 -20.24 -8.50
N ILE A 191 12.31 -19.05 -8.08
CA ILE A 191 11.07 -18.40 -8.54
C ILE A 191 11.31 -17.38 -9.65
N SER A 192 12.56 -16.90 -9.86
CA SER A 192 12.86 -15.85 -10.85
C SER A 192 12.36 -16.14 -12.26
N PRO A 193 12.38 -17.37 -12.80
CA PRO A 193 11.84 -17.61 -14.14
C PRO A 193 10.36 -17.25 -14.27
N LYS A 194 9.58 -17.44 -13.21
CA LYS A 194 8.17 -17.03 -13.18
C LYS A 194 8.03 -15.52 -12.99
N LEU A 195 8.81 -14.95 -12.07
CA LEU A 195 8.80 -13.51 -11.81
C LEU A 195 9.23 -12.71 -13.03
N ASP A 196 10.26 -13.17 -13.74
CA ASP A 196 10.75 -12.54 -14.97
C ASP A 196 9.67 -12.55 -16.06
N ALA A 197 9.00 -13.69 -16.26
CA ALA A 197 7.91 -13.80 -17.22
C ALA A 197 6.71 -12.89 -16.85
N GLN A 198 6.34 -12.82 -15.59
CA GLN A 198 5.26 -11.94 -15.09
C GLN A 198 5.63 -10.47 -15.27
N TYR A 199 6.87 -10.09 -14.96
CA TYR A 199 7.36 -8.73 -15.10
C TYR A 199 7.37 -8.29 -16.58
N ASP A 200 7.87 -9.15 -17.46
CA ASP A 200 7.91 -8.88 -18.91
C ASP A 200 6.50 -8.71 -19.48
N GLU A 201 5.56 -9.58 -19.08
CA GLU A 201 4.15 -9.46 -19.47
C GLU A 201 3.53 -8.16 -18.94
N LEU A 202 3.81 -7.77 -17.69
CA LEU A 202 3.34 -6.50 -17.12
C LEU A 202 3.88 -5.29 -17.86
N VAL A 203 5.15 -5.29 -18.28
CA VAL A 203 5.74 -4.21 -19.07
C VAL A 203 5.03 -4.09 -20.42
N GLN A 204 4.81 -5.20 -21.12
CA GLN A 204 4.10 -5.21 -22.41
C GLN A 204 2.65 -4.76 -22.25
N LEU A 205 1.95 -5.26 -21.23
CA LEU A 205 0.57 -4.92 -20.92
C LEU A 205 0.40 -3.42 -20.65
N ARG A 206 1.19 -2.86 -19.75
CA ARG A 206 1.16 -1.45 -19.36
C ARG A 206 1.54 -0.53 -20.50
N THR A 207 2.51 -0.93 -21.33
CA THR A 207 2.87 -0.21 -22.56
C THR A 207 1.69 -0.19 -23.56
N ARG A 208 1.01 -1.32 -23.74
CA ARG A 208 -0.19 -1.40 -24.59
C ARG A 208 -1.33 -0.52 -24.07
N MET A 209 -1.57 -0.52 -22.74
CA MET A 209 -2.57 0.34 -22.10
C MET A 209 -2.31 1.83 -22.40
N ALA A 210 -1.07 2.28 -22.21
CA ALA A 210 -0.67 3.66 -22.49
C ALA A 210 -0.88 4.02 -23.98
N ASN A 211 -0.43 3.16 -24.87
CA ASN A 211 -0.58 3.35 -26.32
C ASN A 211 -2.07 3.40 -26.73
N THR A 212 -2.93 2.57 -26.13
CA THR A 212 -4.38 2.54 -26.40
C THR A 212 -5.04 3.88 -26.07
N LEU A 213 -4.55 4.57 -25.05
CA LEU A 213 -5.02 5.90 -24.66
C LEU A 213 -4.27 7.06 -25.35
N GLY A 214 -3.28 6.76 -26.20
CA GLY A 214 -2.51 7.76 -26.94
C GLY A 214 -1.39 8.43 -26.14
N PHE A 215 -0.99 7.84 -25.01
CA PHE A 215 0.19 8.31 -24.28
C PHE A 215 1.48 7.88 -24.99
N PRO A 216 2.52 8.73 -25.03
CA PRO A 216 3.82 8.39 -25.61
C PRO A 216 4.53 7.22 -24.88
N SER A 217 4.27 7.06 -23.58
CA SER A 217 4.84 6.01 -22.76
C SER A 217 3.98 5.70 -21.54
N TYR A 218 4.13 4.49 -20.97
CA TYR A 218 3.46 4.14 -19.71
C TYR A 218 3.84 5.05 -18.53
N PRO A 219 5.12 5.45 -18.34
CA PRO A 219 5.47 6.39 -17.27
C PRO A 219 4.68 7.70 -17.31
N GLU A 220 4.38 8.26 -18.47
CA GLU A 220 3.58 9.49 -18.60
C GLU A 220 2.14 9.27 -18.14
N MET A 221 1.52 8.16 -18.52
CA MET A 221 0.19 7.77 -18.03
C MET A 221 0.22 7.52 -16.51
N ALA A 222 1.25 6.81 -16.02
CA ALA A 222 1.40 6.48 -14.60
C ALA A 222 1.62 7.71 -13.71
N TYR A 223 2.30 8.75 -14.19
CA TYR A 223 2.42 10.02 -13.48
C TYR A 223 1.04 10.62 -13.18
N LEU A 224 0.17 10.66 -14.19
CA LEU A 224 -1.20 11.16 -14.01
C LEU A 224 -1.99 10.28 -13.04
N GLN A 225 -1.93 8.94 -13.19
CA GLN A 225 -2.63 8.00 -12.31
C GLN A 225 -2.18 8.08 -10.85
N ARG A 226 -0.95 8.54 -10.59
CA ARG A 226 -0.36 8.70 -9.26
C ARG A 226 -0.50 10.12 -8.69
N GLY A 227 -1.25 10.99 -9.34
CA GLY A 227 -1.48 12.36 -8.87
C GLY A 227 -0.26 13.29 -9.02
N HIS A 228 0.73 12.93 -9.85
CA HIS A 228 1.91 13.76 -10.10
C HIS A 228 1.57 14.88 -11.10
N TYR A 229 0.90 15.91 -10.62
CA TYR A 229 0.39 16.99 -11.47
C TYR A 229 1.33 18.20 -11.57
N ASP A 230 2.28 18.33 -10.64
CA ASP A 230 3.07 19.56 -10.43
C ASP A 230 4.53 19.37 -10.81
N TYR A 231 4.94 18.13 -11.18
CA TYR A 231 6.29 17.83 -11.63
C TYR A 231 6.32 16.73 -12.70
N THR A 232 7.40 16.66 -13.42
CA THR A 232 7.58 15.82 -14.60
C THR A 232 8.68 14.78 -14.41
N GLN A 233 8.84 13.88 -15.37
CA GLN A 233 9.98 12.94 -15.41
C GLN A 233 11.34 13.67 -15.47
N ALA A 234 11.40 14.87 -16.08
CA ALA A 234 12.62 15.67 -16.12
C ALA A 234 13.02 16.18 -14.73
N ASP A 235 12.03 16.62 -13.94
CA ASP A 235 12.28 17.08 -12.56
C ASP A 235 12.77 15.92 -11.68
N THR A 236 12.14 14.76 -11.79
CA THR A 236 12.60 13.56 -11.06
C THR A 236 13.92 13.02 -11.58
N ALA A 237 14.28 13.22 -12.84
CA ALA A 237 15.61 12.89 -13.36
C ALA A 237 16.71 13.76 -12.71
N ALA A 238 16.44 15.06 -12.51
CA ALA A 238 17.34 15.95 -11.78
C ALA A 238 17.55 15.51 -10.33
N PHE A 239 16.48 15.13 -9.65
CA PHE A 239 16.52 14.58 -8.29
C PHE A 239 17.35 13.29 -8.22
N ARG A 240 17.11 12.31 -9.12
CA ARG A 240 17.92 11.07 -9.19
C ARG A 240 19.41 11.33 -9.46
N LYS A 241 19.72 12.38 -10.24
CA LYS A 241 21.11 12.79 -10.46
C LYS A 241 21.75 13.25 -9.14
N GLN A 242 21.07 14.05 -8.34
CA GLN A 242 21.57 14.49 -7.03
C GLN A 242 21.77 13.32 -6.07
N ILE A 243 20.84 12.34 -6.03
CA ILE A 243 21.02 11.12 -5.23
C ILE A 243 22.30 10.40 -5.63
N ARG A 244 22.53 10.18 -6.92
CA ARG A 244 23.73 9.50 -7.42
C ARG A 244 25.02 10.26 -7.09
N GLU A 245 25.01 11.58 -7.18
CA GLU A 245 26.21 12.40 -7.06
C GLU A 245 26.51 12.83 -5.62
N ILE A 246 25.52 12.87 -4.75
CA ILE A 246 25.63 13.34 -3.37
C ILE A 246 25.38 12.24 -2.36
N VAL A 247 24.21 11.58 -2.44
CA VAL A 247 23.79 10.59 -1.43
C VAL A 247 24.60 9.30 -1.55
N THR A 248 24.79 8.78 -2.78
CA THR A 248 25.53 7.53 -2.98
C THR A 248 26.96 7.57 -2.44
N PRO A 249 27.77 8.63 -2.66
CA PRO A 249 29.09 8.76 -2.03
C PRO A 249 29.04 8.80 -0.50
N ALA A 250 28.07 9.53 0.08
CA ALA A 250 27.88 9.60 1.52
C ALA A 250 27.55 8.22 2.12
N VAL A 251 26.66 7.47 1.48
CA VAL A 251 26.34 6.09 1.90
C VAL A 251 27.56 5.18 1.78
N ALA A 252 28.36 5.32 0.71
CA ALA A 252 29.60 4.54 0.56
C ALA A 252 30.59 4.79 1.73
N GLU A 253 30.70 6.05 2.20
CA GLU A 253 31.49 6.38 3.38
C GLU A 253 30.92 5.72 4.66
N LEU A 254 29.60 5.72 4.85
CA LEU A 254 28.96 5.06 5.98
C LEU A 254 29.20 3.53 5.95
N ARG A 255 29.16 2.90 4.78
CA ARG A 255 29.49 1.49 4.60
C ARG A 255 30.97 1.18 4.91
N GLU A 256 31.88 2.09 4.54
CA GLU A 256 33.30 1.94 4.91
C GLU A 256 33.51 2.07 6.43
N ARG A 257 32.83 3.01 7.09
CA ARG A 257 32.82 3.10 8.57
C ARG A 257 32.26 1.82 9.21
N GLN A 258 31.20 1.24 8.65
CA GLN A 258 30.65 -0.05 9.09
C GLN A 258 31.67 -1.17 8.92
N ARG A 259 32.34 -1.27 7.77
CA ARG A 259 33.40 -2.25 7.51
C ARG A 259 34.49 -2.20 8.59
N VAL A 260 34.98 -0.98 8.89
CA VAL A 260 36.04 -0.77 9.91
C VAL A 260 35.52 -1.17 11.30
N ARG A 261 34.30 -0.76 11.67
CA ARG A 261 33.68 -1.08 12.96
C ARG A 261 33.49 -2.59 13.15
N LEU A 262 33.17 -3.32 12.09
CA LEU A 262 33.04 -4.76 12.11
C LEU A 262 34.39 -5.52 12.01
N GLY A 263 35.53 -4.82 11.85
CA GLY A 263 36.86 -5.43 11.72
C GLY A 263 37.03 -6.29 10.46
N LEU A 264 36.33 -5.95 9.38
CA LEU A 264 36.34 -6.75 8.15
C LEU A 264 37.35 -6.20 7.14
N ASP A 265 38.09 -7.11 6.46
CA ASP A 265 38.94 -6.74 5.32
C ASP A 265 38.08 -6.20 4.14
N ARG A 266 36.92 -6.80 3.94
CA ARG A 266 35.96 -6.45 2.91
C ARG A 266 34.54 -6.59 3.42
N LEU A 267 33.70 -5.59 3.24
CA LEU A 267 32.26 -5.66 3.43
C LEU A 267 31.63 -6.37 2.21
N CYS A 268 30.86 -7.41 2.45
CA CYS A 268 30.09 -8.13 1.43
C CYS A 268 28.60 -7.89 1.65
N TYR A 269 27.75 -8.21 0.66
CA TYR A 269 26.29 -8.04 0.78
C TYR A 269 25.70 -8.71 2.03
N TYR A 270 26.20 -9.89 2.39
CA TYR A 270 25.77 -10.60 3.60
C TYR A 270 26.28 -9.99 4.92
N ASP A 271 27.13 -8.96 4.87
CA ASP A 271 27.59 -8.23 6.05
C ASP A 271 26.80 -6.92 6.28
N GLU A 272 26.03 -6.46 5.29
CA GLU A 272 25.41 -5.13 5.32
C GLU A 272 24.31 -4.98 6.37
N ALA A 273 23.62 -6.07 6.72
CA ALA A 273 22.57 -6.07 7.74
C ALA A 273 23.12 -5.99 9.17
N LEU A 274 24.38 -6.43 9.42
CA LEU A 274 25.00 -6.37 10.74
C LEU A 274 25.67 -4.99 10.96
N LEU A 275 25.18 -4.21 11.91
CA LEU A 275 25.67 -2.86 12.19
C LEU A 275 26.81 -2.84 13.22
N PHE A 276 26.78 -3.70 14.23
CA PHE A 276 27.75 -3.76 15.33
C PHE A 276 28.29 -5.19 15.51
N ALA A 277 29.56 -5.31 15.90
CA ALA A 277 30.22 -6.60 16.03
C ALA A 277 29.58 -7.50 17.11
N GLU A 278 29.02 -6.90 18.14
CA GLU A 278 28.34 -7.56 19.25
C GLU A 278 26.90 -7.96 18.92
N GLY A 279 26.37 -7.50 17.77
CA GLY A 279 24.99 -7.69 17.32
C GLY A 279 24.23 -6.39 17.18
N ASN A 280 23.16 -6.41 16.40
CA ASN A 280 22.24 -5.28 16.29
C ASN A 280 21.40 -5.12 17.55
N ALA A 281 20.90 -3.91 17.79
CA ALA A 281 19.83 -3.69 18.77
C ALA A 281 18.56 -4.35 18.23
N ASN A 282 18.06 -5.35 18.93
CA ASN A 282 16.81 -6.03 18.58
C ASN A 282 15.74 -5.72 19.62
N PRO A 283 14.47 -5.64 19.23
CA PRO A 283 13.40 -5.45 20.18
C PRO A 283 13.29 -6.64 21.13
N GLU A 284 13.06 -6.36 22.41
CA GLU A 284 12.82 -7.38 23.43
C GLU A 284 11.33 -7.53 23.70
N GLY A 285 10.88 -8.78 23.73
CA GLY A 285 9.49 -9.14 24.05
C GLY A 285 8.73 -9.79 22.90
N THR A 286 7.47 -10.09 23.15
CA THR A 286 6.52 -10.60 22.14
C THR A 286 5.96 -9.46 21.29
N THR A 287 5.28 -9.79 20.20
CA THR A 287 4.60 -8.80 19.36
C THR A 287 3.58 -7.98 20.17
N GLU A 288 2.85 -8.61 21.07
CA GLU A 288 1.89 -7.92 21.95
C GLU A 288 2.60 -6.95 22.90
N GLU A 289 3.75 -7.32 23.44
CA GLU A 289 4.55 -6.45 24.31
C GLU A 289 5.13 -5.25 23.50
N LEU A 290 5.53 -5.47 22.26
CA LEU A 290 5.96 -4.38 21.36
C LEU A 290 4.81 -3.43 21.06
N VAL A 291 3.61 -3.95 20.75
CA VAL A 291 2.41 -3.14 20.54
C VAL A 291 2.05 -2.35 21.80
N ALA A 292 2.17 -2.96 22.99
CA ALA A 292 1.91 -2.26 24.27
C ALA A 292 2.91 -1.14 24.54
N LYS A 293 4.20 -1.35 24.24
CA LYS A 293 5.25 -0.30 24.32
C LYS A 293 4.96 0.84 23.33
N ALA A 294 4.60 0.51 22.09
CA ALA A 294 4.20 1.51 21.09
C ALA A 294 2.96 2.30 21.56
N GLN A 295 1.96 1.62 22.15
CA GLN A 295 0.78 2.28 22.71
C GLN A 295 1.14 3.31 23.78
N GLN A 296 2.04 2.95 24.70
CA GLN A 296 2.55 3.90 25.70
C GLN A 296 3.28 5.08 25.05
N MET A 297 4.18 4.81 24.10
CA MET A 297 4.93 5.84 23.36
C MET A 297 3.99 6.84 22.66
N TYR A 298 2.95 6.34 21.96
CA TYR A 298 1.99 7.22 21.28
C TYR A 298 1.10 8.01 22.24
N GLN A 299 0.81 7.47 23.44
CA GLN A 299 0.11 8.21 24.50
C GLN A 299 0.99 9.33 25.09
N GLU A 300 2.28 9.12 25.22
CA GLU A 300 3.25 10.12 25.67
C GLU A 300 3.53 11.19 24.61
N MET A 301 3.45 10.84 23.31
CA MET A 301 3.72 11.73 22.21
C MET A 301 2.67 12.85 22.07
N SER A 302 1.38 12.50 22.03
CA SER A 302 0.27 13.47 22.05
C SER A 302 -1.07 12.78 22.40
N ALA A 303 -2.07 13.61 22.72
CA ALA A 303 -3.42 13.12 22.97
C ALA A 303 -4.01 12.47 21.71
N GLU A 304 -3.77 13.05 20.52
CA GLU A 304 -4.28 12.59 19.24
C GLU A 304 -3.65 11.26 18.82
N THR A 305 -2.33 11.12 18.96
CA THR A 305 -1.62 9.86 18.64
C THR A 305 -1.99 8.77 19.63
N GLY A 306 -2.19 9.12 20.90
CA GLY A 306 -2.65 8.19 21.94
C GLY A 306 -4.07 7.69 21.68
N GLU A 307 -5.02 8.58 21.32
CA GLU A 307 -6.39 8.20 20.94
C GLU A 307 -6.39 7.25 19.73
N PHE A 308 -5.65 7.62 18.68
CA PHE A 308 -5.51 6.83 17.47
C PHE A 308 -4.98 5.42 17.78
N PHE A 309 -3.85 5.31 18.48
CA PHE A 309 -3.23 4.01 18.70
C PHE A 309 -4.05 3.14 19.67
N ASN A 310 -4.72 3.74 20.65
CA ASN A 310 -5.70 3.05 21.51
C ASN A 310 -6.87 2.48 20.68
N PHE A 311 -7.34 3.22 19.65
CA PHE A 311 -8.36 2.73 18.73
C PHE A 311 -7.85 1.51 17.94
N MET A 312 -6.63 1.56 17.42
CA MET A 312 -6.01 0.46 16.68
C MET A 312 -5.92 -0.81 17.54
N VAL A 313 -5.42 -0.68 18.77
CA VAL A 313 -5.28 -1.80 19.72
C VAL A 313 -6.65 -2.37 20.10
N LYS A 314 -7.60 -1.51 20.45
CA LYS A 314 -8.95 -1.91 20.89
C LYS A 314 -9.68 -2.78 19.85
N TYR A 315 -9.50 -2.49 18.56
CA TYR A 315 -10.22 -3.16 17.49
C TYR A 315 -9.34 -4.16 16.71
N HIS A 316 -8.17 -4.52 17.22
CA HIS A 316 -7.22 -5.46 16.61
C HIS A 316 -6.92 -5.16 15.14
N LEU A 317 -6.61 -3.90 14.84
CA LEU A 317 -6.38 -3.40 13.48
C LEU A 317 -4.94 -3.64 13.01
N PHE A 318 -4.38 -4.80 13.36
CA PHE A 318 -3.02 -5.23 13.02
C PHE A 318 -2.98 -6.71 12.62
N ASP A 319 -2.09 -7.04 11.68
CA ASP A 319 -1.53 -8.38 11.51
C ASP A 319 -0.03 -8.22 11.25
N LEU A 320 0.80 -8.49 12.27
CA LEU A 320 2.19 -8.06 12.30
C LEU A 320 3.21 -9.16 12.04
N GLU A 321 3.00 -10.38 12.54
CA GLU A 321 4.01 -11.45 12.49
C GLU A 321 4.15 -12.09 11.12
N THR A 322 5.40 -12.40 10.73
CA THR A 322 5.69 -13.18 9.52
C THR A 322 5.34 -14.65 9.70
N ARG A 323 4.84 -15.26 8.62
CA ARG A 323 4.57 -16.70 8.56
C ARG A 323 4.49 -17.20 7.10
N PRO A 324 4.72 -18.50 6.85
CA PRO A 324 4.55 -19.08 5.51
C PRO A 324 3.12 -18.87 4.98
N GLY A 325 3.01 -18.48 3.72
CA GLY A 325 1.73 -18.17 3.08
C GLY A 325 1.22 -16.73 3.28
N LYS A 326 1.84 -15.96 4.16
CA LYS A 326 1.55 -14.54 4.32
C LYS A 326 2.26 -13.72 3.24
N ARG A 327 1.56 -12.74 2.65
CA ARG A 327 2.13 -11.82 1.64
C ARG A 327 3.39 -11.12 2.18
N MET A 328 4.39 -10.92 1.34
CA MET A 328 5.57 -10.13 1.65
C MET A 328 5.26 -8.63 1.70
N GLY A 329 6.05 -7.89 2.48
CA GLY A 329 5.97 -6.43 2.64
C GLY A 329 5.17 -6.00 3.86
N GLY A 330 5.14 -4.69 4.09
CA GLY A 330 4.25 -3.99 5.01
C GLY A 330 3.32 -3.10 4.21
N TYR A 331 2.17 -2.76 4.76
CA TYR A 331 1.28 -1.74 4.21
C TYR A 331 0.24 -1.30 5.23
N MET A 332 -0.25 -0.08 5.06
CA MET A 332 -1.50 0.39 5.64
C MET A 332 -2.61 0.34 4.59
N THR A 333 -3.81 -0.02 5.01
CA THR A 333 -5.05 0.15 4.22
C THR A 333 -6.16 0.69 5.11
N SER A 334 -7.30 1.06 4.51
CA SER A 334 -8.43 1.66 5.22
C SER A 334 -9.74 0.94 4.93
N PHE A 335 -10.57 0.81 5.95
CA PHE A 335 -11.97 0.40 5.85
C PHE A 335 -12.83 1.65 5.93
N ALA A 336 -13.21 2.22 4.79
CA ALA A 336 -13.84 3.53 4.69
C ALA A 336 -15.14 3.64 5.51
N ASP A 337 -16.02 2.65 5.46
CA ASP A 337 -17.29 2.63 6.19
C ASP A 337 -17.11 2.57 7.72
N TYR A 338 -15.98 2.05 8.19
CA TYR A 338 -15.61 2.00 9.59
C TYR A 338 -14.72 3.17 10.00
N GLN A 339 -14.26 3.99 9.05
CA GLN A 339 -13.24 5.03 9.26
C GLN A 339 -12.03 4.48 10.02
N ALA A 340 -11.60 3.27 9.67
CA ALA A 340 -10.59 2.53 10.38
C ALA A 340 -9.42 2.17 9.47
N PRO A 341 -8.18 2.54 9.82
CA PRO A 341 -6.99 2.02 9.16
C PRO A 341 -6.67 0.60 9.67
N PHE A 342 -5.86 -0.13 8.89
CA PHE A 342 -5.34 -1.45 9.24
C PHE A 342 -3.86 -1.52 8.86
N ILE A 343 -3.02 -2.05 9.76
CA ILE A 343 -1.59 -2.23 9.54
C ILE A 343 -1.27 -3.71 9.34
N PHE A 344 -0.62 -4.00 8.23
CA PHE A 344 -0.08 -5.31 7.89
C PHE A 344 1.44 -5.25 7.86
N SER A 345 2.13 -6.23 8.47
CA SER A 345 3.59 -6.30 8.51
C SER A 345 4.07 -7.75 8.54
N ASN A 346 5.39 -7.93 8.60
CA ASN A 346 6.07 -9.23 8.65
C ASN A 346 7.19 -9.22 9.70
N PHE A 347 6.83 -9.01 10.96
CA PHE A 347 7.78 -9.02 12.09
C PHE A 347 8.57 -10.33 12.14
N ASN A 348 9.87 -10.19 12.35
CA ASN A 348 10.81 -11.32 12.38
C ASN A 348 11.78 -11.28 13.57
N GLY A 349 11.61 -10.33 14.50
CA GLY A 349 12.41 -10.17 15.72
C GLY A 349 13.68 -9.33 15.50
N THR A 350 13.74 -8.51 14.43
CA THR A 350 14.82 -7.55 14.18
C THR A 350 14.38 -6.11 14.49
N SER A 351 15.32 -5.15 14.50
CA SER A 351 14.99 -3.73 14.68
C SER A 351 14.02 -3.19 13.65
N ALA A 352 14.00 -3.79 12.45
CA ALA A 352 13.08 -3.45 11.39
C ALA A 352 11.59 -3.60 11.80
N ASP A 353 11.27 -4.43 12.79
CA ASP A 353 9.90 -4.57 13.30
C ASP A 353 9.39 -3.27 13.92
N VAL A 354 10.28 -2.57 14.65
CA VAL A 354 9.97 -1.26 15.27
C VAL A 354 9.87 -0.18 14.20
N ASP A 355 10.84 -0.15 13.27
CA ASP A 355 10.86 0.82 12.16
C ASP A 355 9.58 0.71 11.33
N VAL A 356 9.19 -0.51 10.92
CA VAL A 356 7.96 -0.73 10.14
C VAL A 356 6.71 -0.40 10.95
N LEU A 357 6.64 -0.74 12.25
CA LEU A 357 5.48 -0.41 13.07
C LEU A 357 5.25 1.10 13.15
N THR A 358 6.32 1.87 13.38
CA THR A 358 6.23 3.33 13.48
C THR A 358 5.96 3.98 12.13
N HIS A 359 6.52 3.43 11.04
CA HIS A 359 6.25 3.83 9.66
C HIS A 359 4.77 3.64 9.29
N GLU A 360 4.25 2.42 9.41
CA GLU A 360 2.86 2.12 9.06
C GLU A 360 1.88 2.85 9.98
N ALA A 361 2.25 3.09 11.26
CA ALA A 361 1.47 3.91 12.15
C ALA A 361 1.38 5.37 11.68
N GLY A 362 2.41 5.91 11.01
CA GLY A 362 2.36 7.23 10.39
C GLY A 362 1.31 7.32 9.28
N HIS A 363 1.27 6.34 8.38
CA HIS A 363 0.22 6.23 7.39
C HIS A 363 -1.17 6.04 8.03
N ALA A 364 -1.26 5.16 9.03
CA ALA A 364 -2.51 4.86 9.70
C ALA A 364 -3.07 6.07 10.47
N PHE A 365 -2.21 6.86 11.11
CA PHE A 365 -2.60 8.10 11.80
C PHE A 365 -3.14 9.13 10.81
N GLN A 366 -2.45 9.34 9.68
CA GLN A 366 -2.94 10.21 8.61
C GLN A 366 -4.32 9.75 8.11
N GLY A 367 -4.47 8.45 7.78
CA GLY A 367 -5.74 7.90 7.33
C GLY A 367 -6.85 8.01 8.37
N TYR A 368 -6.54 7.76 9.65
CA TYR A 368 -7.47 7.90 10.78
C TYR A 368 -8.03 9.32 10.89
N LEU A 369 -7.17 10.33 10.81
CA LEU A 369 -7.58 11.74 10.87
C LEU A 369 -8.31 12.17 9.60
N ALA A 370 -7.78 11.81 8.42
CA ALA A 370 -8.35 12.20 7.13
C ALA A 370 -9.78 11.69 6.95
N MET A 371 -10.04 10.41 7.23
CA MET A 371 -11.38 9.83 7.11
C MET A 371 -12.42 10.46 8.06
N ARG A 372 -11.98 11.14 9.13
CA ARG A 372 -12.85 11.81 10.11
C ARG A 372 -13.04 13.31 9.84
N SER A 373 -12.08 13.92 9.14
CA SER A 373 -12.07 15.38 8.95
C SER A 373 -12.35 15.81 7.51
N ILE A 374 -12.06 14.95 6.52
CA ILE A 374 -12.25 15.25 5.11
C ILE A 374 -13.52 14.58 4.59
N PRO A 375 -14.54 15.36 4.17
CA PRO A 375 -15.84 14.80 3.78
C PRO A 375 -15.82 14.05 2.44
N VAL A 376 -14.84 14.37 1.57
CA VAL A 376 -14.72 13.76 0.24
C VAL A 376 -13.65 12.67 0.28
N SER A 377 -14.04 11.41 0.13
CA SER A 377 -13.14 10.24 0.25
C SER A 377 -11.97 10.29 -0.73
N ALA A 378 -12.16 10.79 -1.95
CA ALA A 378 -11.11 10.95 -2.93
C ALA A 378 -9.97 11.87 -2.45
N LEU A 379 -10.24 12.80 -1.53
CA LEU A 379 -9.25 13.75 -1.00
C LEU A 379 -8.60 13.29 0.31
N THR A 380 -8.89 12.09 0.80
CA THR A 380 -8.30 11.58 2.07
C THR A 380 -6.87 11.08 1.92
N GLY A 381 -6.44 10.78 0.71
CA GLY A 381 -5.07 10.38 0.36
C GLY A 381 -4.26 11.49 -0.28
N SER A 382 -3.00 11.21 -0.58
CA SER A 382 -2.09 12.12 -1.27
C SER A 382 -1.19 11.35 -2.24
N THR A 383 -0.17 12.03 -2.83
CA THR A 383 0.84 11.32 -3.64
C THR A 383 1.68 10.40 -2.76
N ALA A 384 2.29 9.38 -3.35
CA ALA A 384 3.14 8.44 -2.63
C ALA A 384 4.24 9.18 -1.83
N GLU A 385 4.87 10.20 -2.41
CA GLU A 385 5.95 10.95 -1.78
C GLU A 385 5.49 11.73 -0.52
N ILE A 386 4.27 12.26 -0.55
CA ILE A 386 3.70 12.94 0.62
C ILE A 386 3.26 11.92 1.67
N ASN A 387 2.71 10.78 1.25
CA ASN A 387 2.37 9.70 2.16
C ASN A 387 3.63 9.18 2.89
N GLU A 388 4.77 9.02 2.17
CA GLU A 388 6.04 8.66 2.82
C GLU A 388 6.59 9.77 3.73
N THR A 389 6.26 11.03 3.47
CA THR A 389 6.59 12.11 4.42
C THR A 389 5.87 11.92 5.75
N HIS A 390 4.60 11.47 5.74
CA HIS A 390 3.86 11.17 6.97
C HIS A 390 4.48 10.00 7.73
N SER A 391 4.77 8.89 7.06
CA SER A 391 5.31 7.67 7.67
C SER A 391 6.71 7.89 8.24
N MET A 392 7.62 8.45 7.45
CA MET A 392 8.99 8.72 7.90
C MET A 392 9.06 9.79 8.99
N SER A 393 8.16 10.79 8.98
CA SER A 393 8.07 11.74 10.09
C SER A 393 7.69 11.06 11.39
N MET A 394 6.76 10.10 11.35
CA MET A 394 6.34 9.34 12.54
C MET A 394 7.50 8.46 13.07
N GLU A 395 8.28 7.82 12.19
CA GLU A 395 9.51 7.11 12.61
C GLU A 395 10.44 8.05 13.38
N HIS A 396 10.72 9.25 12.83
CA HIS A 396 11.61 10.21 13.46
C HIS A 396 11.08 10.75 14.79
N PHE A 397 9.76 10.92 14.94
CA PHE A 397 9.17 11.30 16.23
C PHE A 397 9.25 10.17 17.28
N ALA A 398 9.39 8.94 16.84
CA ALA A 398 9.49 7.76 17.71
C ALA A 398 10.94 7.46 18.18
N TYR A 399 11.98 8.10 17.61
CA TYR A 399 13.39 7.85 17.98
C TYR A 399 13.79 8.31 19.41
N PRO A 400 13.30 9.39 19.98
CA PRO A 400 13.58 9.75 21.37
C PRO A 400 12.94 8.82 22.35
#